data_9e2ec3ecc93532369b96aba251abbd45
#
_entry.id   9e2ec3ecc93532369b96aba251abbd45
#
_cell.length_a   1.000
_cell.length_b   1.000
_cell.length_c   1.000
_cell.angle_alpha   90.00
_cell.angle_beta   90.00
_cell.angle_gamma   90.00
#
_symmetry.space_group_name_H-M   'P 1'
#
loop_
_entity.id
_entity.type
_entity.pdbx_description
1 polymer ?
#
loop_
_entity_poly.entity_id
_entity_poly.type
_entity_poly.pdbx_seq_one_letter_code
_entity_poly.pdbx_strand_id
1 'polypeptide(L)'
;MKPFLTIYIFFLLPFCLMAQPNVLDKRVTMHYTNERLHDALQGISNRYDVYFSYSSDLINMRQRVSAHLDNEPLSIGLDQLFANTYIVYAAIGGQIVLRVNKDKTLTSSDNKESRKKKLPPEKEEIEQPVFVKIPPPTSTPTGGQTEEEPVPAPDSIILLTMPDIHTIRSEGPVHPFDKTLLNFEKWRTEADWTLGEHSDYRIAQLSLFPMVSTNIRYSRELTNNVSLNLLWGVNGGVDGLELGTLVNTVRKDVKGFQAAGLGNTVRQNVTGTQMGGLFNVAGGTARGFQAAGLFNKAKNAEAAQAAGLMNLVSEDISGIQAAGLFNHSGGNANALQAAGLFNSNKGRAKVQISSLFNKAGDVDIAQVSTLMNISRGHVRGVQIALINVSDTVSGVPIGLLNIVKHGYNKFEIYGSESLHGNIQLKLGANRFYNIFHVGARIPKGSGLDIWGVGYGIGTVATLSEKNHLNFELTAIHINEYEAWTNKLNTIGQFRFTWNHQLGRNVGFFIGPTANAMVSQLKDPETGKFNSEVPPYSIVNEDLTDNLNLKGWVGLNAGFRF
;
A
#
# COMPACT_ATOMS: atom_id res chain seq x y z
N MET A 1 -21.30 19.04 -15.48
CA MET A 1 -20.60 17.87 -14.88
C MET A 1 -19.96 18.14 -13.50
N LYS A 2 -19.92 19.37 -12.99
CA LYS A 2 -19.36 19.67 -11.63
C LYS A 2 -20.33 19.48 -10.44
N PRO A 3 -21.66 19.54 -10.53
CA PRO A 3 -22.51 19.33 -9.36
C PRO A 3 -22.71 17.85 -8.95
N PHE A 4 -22.49 16.89 -9.85
CA PHE A 4 -22.64 15.47 -9.53
C PHE A 4 -21.55 14.90 -8.61
N LEU A 5 -20.33 15.41 -8.68
CA LEU A 5 -19.23 14.93 -7.85
C LEU A 5 -19.38 15.31 -6.37
N THR A 6 -19.97 16.45 -6.09
CA THR A 6 -20.17 16.95 -4.72
C THR A 6 -21.25 16.17 -3.97
N ILE A 7 -22.28 15.68 -4.67
CA ILE A 7 -23.34 14.84 -4.08
C ILE A 7 -22.80 13.44 -3.75
N TYR A 8 -21.87 12.88 -4.56
CA TYR A 8 -21.26 11.58 -4.29
C TYR A 8 -20.40 11.53 -3.03
N ILE A 9 -19.70 12.63 -2.71
CA ILE A 9 -18.86 12.71 -1.51
C ILE A 9 -19.71 12.75 -0.23
N PHE A 10 -20.88 13.35 -0.27
CA PHE A 10 -21.77 13.47 0.89
C PHE A 10 -22.47 12.15 1.27
N PHE A 11 -22.68 11.23 0.30
CA PHE A 11 -23.31 9.93 0.56
C PHE A 11 -22.36 8.85 1.09
N LEU A 12 -21.03 9.03 0.94
CA LEU A 12 -20.03 8.06 1.39
C LEU A 12 -19.54 8.27 2.83
N LEU A 13 -19.80 9.44 3.41
CA LEU A 13 -19.30 9.80 4.75
C LEU A 13 -19.92 9.02 5.93
N PRO A 14 -21.17 8.57 5.92
CA PRO A 14 -21.72 7.86 7.08
C PRO A 14 -21.30 6.39 7.21
N PHE A 15 -20.74 5.76 6.17
CA PHE A 15 -20.36 4.34 6.21
C PHE A 15 -18.92 4.07 6.65
N CYS A 16 -18.05 5.09 6.71
CA CYS A 16 -16.64 4.94 7.13
C CYS A 16 -16.39 5.04 8.64
N LEU A 17 -17.43 5.13 9.47
CA LEU A 17 -17.30 5.22 10.94
C LEU A 17 -17.73 3.95 11.66
N MET A 18 -17.25 2.79 11.24
CA MET A 18 -16.94 1.71 12.19
C MET A 18 -15.57 2.06 12.76
N ALA A 19 -15.57 2.92 13.76
CA ALA A 19 -14.39 3.30 14.51
C ALA A 19 -13.76 2.02 15.08
N GLN A 20 -12.57 1.69 14.64
CA GLN A 20 -11.71 0.81 15.45
C GLN A 20 -11.66 1.44 16.85
N PRO A 21 -11.77 0.66 17.93
CA PRO A 21 -11.72 1.21 19.28
C PRO A 21 -10.44 2.04 19.41
N ASN A 22 -10.61 3.34 19.68
CA ASN A 22 -9.48 4.25 19.78
C ASN A 22 -8.60 3.76 20.94
N VAL A 23 -7.31 3.58 20.69
CA VAL A 23 -6.35 3.13 21.70
C VAL A 23 -6.41 4.00 22.98
N LEU A 24 -6.84 5.26 22.86
CA LEU A 24 -6.99 6.21 23.96
C LEU A 24 -8.19 5.92 24.88
N ASP A 25 -9.19 5.18 24.39
CA ASP A 25 -10.38 4.79 25.16
C ASP A 25 -10.17 3.50 25.97
N LYS A 26 -9.02 2.85 25.81
CA LYS A 26 -8.65 1.64 26.53
C LYS A 26 -8.58 1.92 28.03
N ARG A 27 -9.33 1.16 28.83
CA ARG A 27 -9.35 1.33 30.29
C ARG A 27 -8.08 0.80 30.91
N VAL A 28 -7.44 1.62 31.73
CA VAL A 28 -6.16 1.33 32.37
C VAL A 28 -6.20 1.68 33.86
N THR A 29 -5.43 0.92 34.64
CA THR A 29 -5.12 1.24 36.05
C THR A 29 -3.62 1.48 36.15
N MET A 30 -3.22 2.65 36.62
CA MET A 30 -1.83 3.02 36.75
C MET A 30 -1.59 3.87 38.01
N HIS A 31 -0.52 3.57 38.74
CA HIS A 31 -0.10 4.29 39.92
C HIS A 31 1.39 4.59 39.83
N TYR A 32 1.70 5.72 39.19
CA TYR A 32 3.07 6.23 39.08
C TYR A 32 3.25 7.45 39.98
N THR A 33 4.22 7.38 40.89
CA THR A 33 4.57 8.49 41.78
C THR A 33 6.02 8.86 41.60
N ASN A 34 6.29 10.01 40.97
CA ASN A 34 7.65 10.50 40.72
C ASN A 34 8.52 9.50 39.95
N GLU A 35 7.91 8.74 39.00
CA GLU A 35 8.56 7.73 38.18
C GLU A 35 9.25 8.37 36.97
N ARG A 36 10.28 7.70 36.40
CA ARG A 36 10.86 8.18 35.13
C ARG A 36 9.85 8.01 34.01
N LEU A 37 9.77 8.99 33.10
CA LEU A 37 8.85 8.93 31.97
C LEU A 37 9.07 7.68 31.12
N HIS A 38 10.32 7.29 30.89
CA HIS A 38 10.66 6.04 30.18
C HIS A 38 10.01 4.81 30.82
N ASP A 39 10.17 4.67 32.14
CA ASP A 39 9.72 3.49 32.88
C ASP A 39 8.18 3.44 32.95
N ALA A 40 7.53 4.61 33.11
CA ALA A 40 6.09 4.75 33.09
C ALA A 40 5.50 4.35 31.71
N LEU A 41 6.05 4.86 30.61
CA LEU A 41 5.58 4.52 29.26
C LEU A 41 5.83 3.04 28.92
N GLN A 42 6.96 2.49 29.34
CA GLN A 42 7.28 1.07 29.15
C GLN A 42 6.32 0.17 29.97
N GLY A 43 5.99 0.59 31.19
CA GLY A 43 5.01 -0.11 32.03
C GLY A 43 3.61 -0.13 31.41
N ILE A 44 3.16 0.98 30.84
CA ILE A 44 1.89 1.05 30.11
C ILE A 44 1.93 0.18 28.84
N SER A 45 3.03 0.27 28.09
CA SER A 45 3.22 -0.52 26.87
C SER A 45 3.12 -2.01 27.14
N ASN A 46 3.87 -2.51 28.12
CA ASN A 46 3.92 -3.93 28.44
C ASN A 46 2.62 -4.49 29.05
N ARG A 47 1.92 -3.65 29.85
CA ARG A 47 0.72 -4.11 30.56
C ARG A 47 -0.54 -4.05 29.73
N TYR A 48 -0.61 -3.09 28.81
CA TYR A 48 -1.83 -2.80 28.07
C TYR A 48 -1.69 -2.94 26.56
N ASP A 49 -0.57 -3.45 26.05
CA ASP A 49 -0.29 -3.61 24.62
C ASP A 49 -0.56 -2.30 23.86
N VAL A 50 0.12 -1.22 24.31
CA VAL A 50 0.03 0.12 23.75
C VAL A 50 1.41 0.54 23.25
N TYR A 51 1.51 0.98 22.01
CA TYR A 51 2.79 1.35 21.42
C TYR A 51 2.95 2.87 21.41
N PHE A 52 4.11 3.36 21.94
CA PHE A 52 4.47 4.76 21.92
C PHE A 52 5.56 5.02 20.88
N SER A 53 5.37 6.07 20.06
CA SER A 53 6.34 6.53 19.08
C SER A 53 6.78 7.95 19.44
N TYR A 54 8.09 8.17 19.61
CA TYR A 54 8.65 9.47 19.99
C TYR A 54 10.10 9.62 19.53
N SER A 55 10.59 10.86 19.45
CA SER A 55 12.01 11.15 19.25
C SER A 55 12.71 11.32 20.60
N SER A 56 13.71 10.48 20.87
CA SER A 56 14.51 10.51 22.11
C SER A 56 15.32 11.80 22.25
N ASP A 57 15.61 12.49 21.15
CA ASP A 57 16.40 13.74 21.15
C ASP A 57 15.55 14.96 21.52
N LEU A 58 14.23 14.87 21.30
CA LEU A 58 13.30 15.97 21.59
C LEU A 58 12.59 15.82 22.93
N ILE A 59 12.46 14.61 23.45
CA ILE A 59 11.73 14.32 24.70
C ILE A 59 12.70 13.81 25.76
N ASN A 60 12.81 14.56 26.88
CA ASN A 60 13.63 14.12 28.01
C ASN A 60 12.97 12.91 28.72
N MET A 61 13.38 11.71 28.36
CA MET A 61 12.86 10.46 28.92
C MET A 61 13.22 10.22 30.41
N ARG A 62 14.18 11.01 30.96
CA ARG A 62 14.57 10.93 32.38
C ARG A 62 13.73 11.84 33.28
N GLN A 63 12.86 12.68 32.70
CA GLN A 63 11.96 13.54 33.49
C GLN A 63 11.03 12.69 34.37
N ARG A 64 10.68 13.23 35.54
CA ARG A 64 9.80 12.56 36.48
C ARG A 64 8.36 12.91 36.23
N VAL A 65 7.49 11.90 36.25
CA VAL A 65 6.06 12.02 36.00
C VAL A 65 5.26 11.29 37.09
N SER A 66 4.02 11.71 37.30
CA SER A 66 3.09 11.05 38.21
C SER A 66 1.72 10.99 37.58
N ALA A 67 1.04 9.84 37.75
CA ALA A 67 -0.35 9.66 37.36
C ALA A 67 -0.98 8.58 38.24
N HIS A 68 -2.22 8.77 38.64
CA HIS A 68 -3.00 7.83 39.42
C HIS A 68 -4.36 7.63 38.77
N LEU A 69 -4.60 6.44 38.26
CA LEU A 69 -5.84 6.05 37.61
C LEU A 69 -6.29 4.67 38.05
N ASP A 70 -7.58 4.51 38.27
CA ASP A 70 -8.23 3.24 38.55
C ASP A 70 -9.34 2.97 37.53
N ASN A 71 -9.05 2.08 36.56
CA ASN A 71 -9.99 1.64 35.53
C ASN A 71 -10.61 2.80 34.71
N GLU A 72 -9.80 3.79 34.37
CA GLU A 72 -10.20 4.95 33.56
C GLU A 72 -9.59 4.90 32.16
N PRO A 73 -10.12 5.67 31.18
CA PRO A 73 -9.54 5.76 29.85
C PRO A 73 -8.08 6.19 29.86
N LEU A 74 -7.27 5.58 28.99
CA LEU A 74 -5.85 5.87 28.86
C LEU A 74 -5.56 7.35 28.57
N SER A 75 -6.47 8.03 27.84
CA SER A 75 -6.37 9.48 27.59
C SER A 75 -6.23 10.29 28.86
N ILE A 76 -7.04 9.98 29.89
CA ILE A 76 -6.98 10.69 31.19
C ILE A 76 -5.63 10.45 31.88
N GLY A 77 -5.08 9.23 31.78
CA GLY A 77 -3.78 8.91 32.35
C GLY A 77 -2.62 9.62 31.66
N LEU A 78 -2.69 9.72 30.34
CA LEU A 78 -1.69 10.46 29.58
C LEU A 78 -1.77 11.96 29.82
N ASP A 79 -2.99 12.51 30.01
CA ASP A 79 -3.18 13.91 30.38
C ASP A 79 -2.54 14.20 31.74
N GLN A 80 -2.69 13.30 32.72
CA GLN A 80 -2.00 13.45 34.04
C GLN A 80 -0.49 13.30 33.90
N LEU A 81 0.01 12.30 33.16
CA LEU A 81 1.45 12.10 32.97
C LEU A 81 2.12 13.30 32.30
N PHE A 82 1.43 13.96 31.38
CA PHE A 82 1.99 15.07 30.60
C PHE A 82 1.54 16.46 31.09
N ALA A 83 0.77 16.55 32.18
CA ALA A 83 0.23 17.83 32.68
C ALA A 83 1.30 18.91 32.88
N ASN A 84 2.44 18.54 33.48
CA ASN A 84 3.56 19.44 33.75
C ASN A 84 4.73 19.31 32.78
N THR A 85 4.45 18.87 31.56
CA THR A 85 5.44 18.69 30.49
C THR A 85 5.00 19.41 29.22
N TYR A 86 5.93 19.73 28.34
CA TYR A 86 5.65 20.26 27.02
C TYR A 86 5.24 19.14 26.02
N ILE A 87 4.96 17.93 26.50
CA ILE A 87 4.58 16.79 25.65
C ILE A 87 3.09 16.88 25.35
N VAL A 88 2.76 16.67 24.08
CA VAL A 88 1.40 16.44 23.57
C VAL A 88 1.39 15.10 22.86
N TYR A 89 0.23 14.46 22.80
CA TYR A 89 0.10 13.14 22.17
C TYR A 89 -1.09 13.08 21.20
N ALA A 90 -1.02 12.15 20.26
CA ALA A 90 -2.10 11.83 19.33
C ALA A 90 -2.10 10.34 19.02
N ALA A 91 -3.27 9.73 18.89
CA ALA A 91 -3.41 8.36 18.40
C ALA A 91 -3.39 8.36 16.85
N ILE A 92 -2.46 7.62 16.27
CA ILE A 92 -2.31 7.50 14.81
C ILE A 92 -2.05 6.03 14.48
N GLY A 93 -2.95 5.38 13.72
CA GLY A 93 -2.75 3.99 13.27
C GLY A 93 -2.59 2.96 14.38
N GLY A 94 -3.28 3.14 15.52
CA GLY A 94 -3.19 2.24 16.68
C GLY A 94 -1.99 2.48 17.59
N GLN A 95 -1.15 3.48 17.29
CA GLN A 95 -0.01 3.90 18.12
C GLN A 95 -0.26 5.29 18.72
N ILE A 96 0.42 5.60 19.82
CA ILE A 96 0.40 6.92 20.45
C ILE A 96 1.71 7.66 20.13
N VAL A 97 1.59 8.72 19.33
CA VAL A 97 2.71 9.55 18.90
C VAL A 97 2.87 10.71 19.88
N LEU A 98 4.06 10.85 20.48
CA LEU A 98 4.40 11.93 21.39
C LEU A 98 5.18 13.02 20.65
N ARG A 99 4.82 14.29 20.90
CA ARG A 99 5.49 15.46 20.32
C ARG A 99 5.74 16.52 21.38
N VAL A 100 6.73 17.38 21.16
CA VAL A 100 6.97 18.57 22.00
C VAL A 100 6.21 19.74 21.40
N ASN A 101 5.37 20.38 22.22
CA ASN A 101 4.73 21.65 21.89
C ASN A 101 5.18 22.73 22.88
N LYS A 102 6.04 23.63 22.43
CA LYS A 102 6.60 24.74 23.27
C LYS A 102 5.56 25.79 23.63
N ASP A 103 4.43 25.84 22.93
CA ASP A 103 3.34 26.78 23.16
C ASP A 103 2.32 26.28 24.21
N LYS A 104 2.49 25.04 24.69
CA LYS A 104 1.61 24.45 25.71
C LYS A 104 1.78 25.20 27.04
N THR A 105 0.70 25.80 27.55
CA THR A 105 0.67 26.43 28.86
C THR A 105 0.72 25.36 29.95
N LEU A 106 1.74 25.38 30.80
CA LEU A 106 1.84 24.47 31.93
C LEU A 106 0.92 24.94 33.05
N THR A 107 0.06 24.09 33.57
CA THR A 107 -0.76 24.34 34.75
C THR A 107 0.15 24.32 36.00
N SER A 108 0.49 25.49 36.53
CA SER A 108 1.25 25.57 37.77
C SER A 108 0.32 25.48 38.98
N SER A 109 0.49 24.45 39.79
CA SER A 109 0.12 24.53 41.20
C SER A 109 1.35 24.93 42.00
N ASP A 110 1.31 26.14 42.55
CA ASP A 110 2.15 26.74 43.60
C ASP A 110 3.49 26.09 44.01
N ASN A 111 4.61 26.71 43.75
CA ASN A 111 5.36 27.45 44.75
C ASN A 111 6.58 28.22 44.21
N LYS A 112 6.89 29.32 44.89
CA LYS A 112 7.78 30.44 44.62
C LYS A 112 9.27 30.12 44.46
N GLU A 113 9.90 31.09 43.73
CA GLU A 113 11.31 31.57 43.82
C GLU A 113 12.38 30.70 43.13
N SER A 114 13.05 31.14 42.11
CA SER A 114 13.94 32.31 42.01
C SER A 114 14.72 32.35 40.67
N ARG A 115 14.91 33.57 40.22
CA ARG A 115 16.03 34.15 39.45
C ARG A 115 16.38 33.71 38.04
N LYS A 116 16.09 34.70 37.19
CA LYS A 116 16.68 35.00 35.87
C LYS A 116 18.18 34.73 35.75
N LYS A 117 18.56 34.06 34.63
CA LYS A 117 19.83 34.39 33.93
C LYS A 117 19.63 34.21 32.42
N LYS A 118 19.82 35.33 31.71
CA LYS A 118 19.90 35.38 30.22
C LYS A 118 21.20 34.75 29.77
N LEU A 119 21.16 33.96 28.72
CA LEU A 119 22.30 33.66 27.83
C LEU A 119 21.90 33.86 26.37
N PRO A 120 22.87 34.20 25.47
CA PRO A 120 22.61 34.74 24.14
C PRO A 120 22.35 33.63 23.08
N PRO A 121 21.93 34.00 21.87
CA PRO A 121 21.48 33.04 20.87
C PRO A 121 22.65 32.36 20.11
N GLU A 122 22.62 31.05 20.04
CA GLU A 122 23.52 30.22 19.26
C GLU A 122 22.78 29.70 18.03
N LYS A 123 23.52 29.65 16.92
CA LYS A 123 23.03 29.37 15.58
C LYS A 123 22.59 27.91 15.42
N GLU A 124 21.47 27.70 14.77
CA GLU A 124 20.99 26.38 14.32
C GLU A 124 21.87 25.82 13.20
N GLU A 125 22.44 24.67 13.47
CA GLU A 125 22.99 23.75 12.47
C GLU A 125 22.08 22.52 12.42
N ILE A 126 21.53 22.23 11.25
CA ILE A 126 20.53 21.18 11.04
C ILE A 126 21.26 19.86 10.87
N GLU A 127 21.25 19.00 11.87
CA GLU A 127 21.66 17.59 11.73
C GLU A 127 20.47 16.65 11.50
N GLN A 128 20.69 15.65 10.64
CA GLN A 128 19.69 14.70 10.17
C GLN A 128 19.38 13.61 11.22
N PRO A 129 18.18 12.99 11.20
CA PRO A 129 17.76 12.02 12.21
C PRO A 129 18.44 10.66 12.03
N VAL A 130 19.05 10.16 13.08
CA VAL A 130 19.60 8.81 13.21
C VAL A 130 18.52 7.85 13.68
N PHE A 131 18.23 6.81 12.89
CA PHE A 131 17.33 5.73 13.26
C PHE A 131 18.07 4.68 14.09
N VAL A 132 17.69 4.50 15.34
CA VAL A 132 18.16 3.41 16.20
C VAL A 132 17.22 2.23 16.08
N LYS A 133 17.74 1.11 15.58
CA LYS A 133 17.05 -0.18 15.43
C LYS A 133 17.19 -0.95 16.74
N ILE A 134 16.08 -1.28 17.39
CA ILE A 134 16.06 -2.14 18.58
C ILE A 134 15.98 -3.60 18.11
N PRO A 135 16.87 -4.51 18.54
CA PRO A 135 16.80 -5.93 18.22
C PRO A 135 15.67 -6.65 18.99
N PRO A 136 15.08 -7.72 18.44
CA PRO A 136 14.04 -8.49 19.11
C PRO A 136 14.58 -9.27 20.30
N PRO A 137 13.75 -9.62 21.29
CA PRO A 137 14.16 -10.32 22.50
C PRO A 137 14.52 -11.78 22.20
N THR A 138 15.65 -12.21 22.73
CA THR A 138 16.16 -13.58 22.69
C THR A 138 15.30 -14.46 23.60
N SER A 139 14.62 -15.45 23.05
CA SER A 139 13.96 -16.51 23.80
C SER A 139 14.96 -17.66 24.07
N THR A 140 15.12 -18.01 25.32
CA THR A 140 15.87 -19.16 25.79
C THR A 140 15.09 -20.44 25.49
N PRO A 141 15.68 -21.50 24.90
CA PRO A 141 14.99 -22.76 24.71
C PRO A 141 15.14 -23.67 25.91
N THR A 142 14.01 -24.13 26.42
CA THR A 142 13.97 -25.31 27.35
C THR A 142 13.83 -26.57 26.50
N GLY A 143 14.67 -27.56 26.79
CA GLY A 143 14.87 -28.73 25.97
C GLY A 143 13.67 -29.68 25.87
N GLY A 144 13.62 -30.33 24.75
CA GLY A 144 12.79 -31.49 24.44
C GLY A 144 13.32 -32.13 23.17
N GLN A 145 14.01 -33.24 23.31
CA GLN A 145 14.50 -34.03 22.19
C GLN A 145 13.33 -34.72 21.49
N THR A 146 13.21 -34.52 20.21
CA THR A 146 12.50 -35.41 19.29
C THR A 146 13.35 -35.54 18.03
N GLU A 147 13.66 -36.80 17.69
CA GLU A 147 14.41 -37.21 16.51
C GLU A 147 13.69 -36.70 15.24
N GLU A 148 14.38 -35.92 14.42
CA GLU A 148 13.96 -35.58 13.07
C GLU A 148 14.62 -36.51 12.06
N GLU A 149 13.78 -37.13 11.23
CA GLU A 149 14.21 -37.83 10.01
C GLU A 149 14.86 -36.82 9.02
N PRO A 150 15.86 -37.23 8.22
CA PRO A 150 16.58 -36.32 7.34
C PRO A 150 15.72 -35.91 6.16
N VAL A 151 15.47 -34.62 6.05
CA VAL A 151 14.88 -33.98 4.86
C VAL A 151 15.86 -34.11 3.70
N PRO A 152 15.45 -34.57 2.50
CA PRO A 152 16.32 -34.64 1.34
C PRO A 152 16.74 -33.22 0.91
N ALA A 153 18.05 -33.08 0.64
CA ALA A 153 18.65 -31.85 0.16
C ALA A 153 17.99 -31.38 -1.15
N PRO A 154 17.75 -30.05 -1.32
CA PRO A 154 17.28 -29.54 -2.60
C PRO A 154 18.41 -29.67 -3.63
N ASP A 155 18.13 -30.45 -4.68
CA ASP A 155 18.98 -30.54 -5.85
C ASP A 155 19.08 -29.20 -6.58
N SER A 156 20.33 -28.92 -6.98
CA SER A 156 20.75 -27.84 -7.89
C SER A 156 20.73 -26.40 -7.33
N ILE A 157 21.71 -26.11 -6.47
CA ILE A 157 22.37 -24.80 -6.56
C ILE A 157 23.16 -24.83 -7.88
N ILE A 158 22.73 -24.04 -8.86
CA ILE A 158 23.57 -23.73 -10.03
C ILE A 158 24.73 -22.88 -9.49
N LEU A 159 25.83 -23.55 -9.11
CA LEU A 159 27.12 -22.88 -9.04
C LEU A 159 27.39 -22.38 -10.45
N LEU A 160 27.36 -21.07 -10.66
CA LEU A 160 28.02 -20.45 -11.80
C LEU A 160 29.50 -20.79 -11.65
N THR A 161 29.92 -21.88 -12.29
CA THR A 161 31.34 -22.18 -12.45
C THR A 161 31.93 -21.00 -13.24
N MET A 162 32.80 -20.25 -12.58
CA MET A 162 33.67 -19.30 -13.30
C MET A 162 34.40 -20.10 -14.39
N PRO A 163 34.50 -19.55 -15.60
CA PRO A 163 35.30 -20.20 -16.65
C PRO A 163 36.71 -20.38 -16.11
N ASP A 164 37.26 -21.55 -16.37
CA ASP A 164 38.55 -22.02 -15.91
C ASP A 164 39.63 -21.01 -16.31
N ILE A 165 40.22 -20.34 -15.33
CA ILE A 165 41.27 -19.29 -15.54
C ILE A 165 42.52 -19.87 -16.20
N HIS A 166 42.67 -21.20 -16.25
CA HIS A 166 43.81 -21.88 -16.83
C HIS A 166 43.85 -21.93 -18.38
N THR A 167 42.83 -21.46 -19.08
CA THR A 167 42.82 -21.43 -20.55
C THR A 167 43.21 -20.07 -21.15
N ILE A 168 43.47 -19.05 -20.33
CA ILE A 168 44.02 -17.77 -20.83
C ILE A 168 45.53 -17.91 -20.86
N ARG A 169 46.07 -18.42 -21.97
CA ARG A 169 47.51 -18.32 -22.27
C ARG A 169 47.82 -16.84 -22.53
N SER A 170 48.33 -16.15 -21.50
CA SER A 170 49.04 -14.88 -21.73
C SER A 170 50.43 -15.19 -22.20
N GLU A 171 50.73 -14.99 -23.46
CA GLU A 171 52.10 -14.98 -23.99
C GLU A 171 52.74 -13.62 -23.69
N GLY A 172 52.93 -13.27 -22.42
CA GLY A 172 53.63 -12.07 -21.97
C GLY A 172 54.04 -12.23 -20.50
N PRO A 173 55.18 -11.62 -20.12
CA PRO A 173 55.66 -11.76 -18.74
C PRO A 173 54.69 -11.10 -17.77
N VAL A 174 54.15 -11.92 -16.84
CA VAL A 174 53.40 -11.44 -15.67
C VAL A 174 54.43 -10.80 -14.72
N HIS A 175 54.48 -9.47 -14.69
CA HIS A 175 55.27 -8.77 -13.70
C HIS A 175 54.62 -8.84 -12.33
N PRO A 176 55.32 -9.30 -11.27
CA PRO A 176 54.80 -9.25 -9.90
C PRO A 176 54.61 -7.78 -9.50
N PHE A 177 53.66 -7.53 -8.64
CA PHE A 177 53.40 -6.22 -8.04
C PHE A 177 54.69 -5.63 -7.46
N ASP A 178 55.35 -4.74 -8.18
CA ASP A 178 56.54 -4.04 -7.72
C ASP A 178 56.14 -2.78 -6.95
N LYS A 179 57.00 -2.39 -5.99
CA LYS A 179 56.81 -1.31 -5.03
C LYS A 179 56.70 0.11 -5.66
N THR A 180 56.70 0.21 -6.97
CA THR A 180 56.56 1.47 -7.74
C THR A 180 55.14 1.65 -8.28
N LEU A 181 54.10 1.33 -7.48
CA LEU A 181 52.68 1.53 -7.82
C LEU A 181 52.32 2.97 -8.22
N LEU A 182 53.22 3.91 -8.14
CA LEU A 182 53.01 5.33 -8.49
C LEU A 182 53.70 5.78 -9.79
N ASN A 183 54.40 4.92 -10.51
CA ASN A 183 54.99 5.29 -11.78
C ASN A 183 54.07 4.98 -12.96
N PHE A 184 52.98 5.76 -13.07
CA PHE A 184 51.97 5.64 -14.11
C PHE A 184 52.53 5.75 -15.54
N GLU A 185 53.66 6.39 -15.75
CA GLU A 185 54.26 6.49 -17.09
C GLU A 185 54.90 5.18 -17.57
N LYS A 186 55.52 4.44 -16.67
CA LYS A 186 56.08 3.12 -16.99
C LYS A 186 54.97 2.09 -17.25
N TRP A 187 53.96 2.12 -16.45
CA TRP A 187 52.76 1.28 -16.66
C TRP A 187 52.06 1.58 -17.99
N ARG A 188 52.02 2.83 -18.38
CA ARG A 188 51.41 3.30 -19.60
C ARG A 188 52.11 2.77 -20.86
N THR A 189 53.44 2.73 -20.87
CA THR A 189 54.24 2.25 -22.00
C THR A 189 54.28 0.73 -22.09
N GLU A 190 54.18 0.01 -20.99
CA GLU A 190 54.18 -1.45 -20.97
C GLU A 190 52.83 -2.06 -21.29
N ALA A 191 51.71 -1.36 -21.03
CA ALA A 191 50.38 -1.82 -21.35
C ALA A 191 49.96 -1.63 -22.82
N ASP A 192 50.62 -0.71 -23.54
CA ASP A 192 50.26 -0.33 -24.93
C ASP A 192 50.72 -1.32 -26.01
N TRP A 193 51.64 -2.24 -25.70
CA TRP A 193 52.23 -3.12 -26.72
C TRP A 193 51.75 -4.56 -26.72
N THR A 194 50.84 -4.94 -25.79
CA THR A 194 50.44 -6.35 -25.62
C THR A 194 49.28 -6.82 -26.47
N LEU A 195 48.59 -5.92 -27.17
CA LEU A 195 47.44 -6.29 -27.99
C LEU A 195 47.52 -5.58 -29.35
N GLY A 196 47.48 -6.35 -30.42
CA GLY A 196 47.58 -5.86 -31.80
C GLY A 196 46.63 -4.68 -32.09
N GLU A 197 46.95 -3.87 -33.06
CA GLU A 197 46.41 -2.54 -33.37
C GLU A 197 44.89 -2.43 -33.57
N HIS A 198 44.11 -3.53 -33.41
CA HIS A 198 42.67 -3.54 -33.69
C HIS A 198 41.77 -4.23 -32.62
N SER A 199 42.25 -4.44 -31.39
CA SER A 199 41.39 -5.04 -30.36
C SER A 199 40.73 -3.98 -29.51
N ASP A 200 39.39 -3.87 -29.63
CA ASP A 200 38.55 -3.03 -28.75
C ASP A 200 38.47 -3.57 -27.31
N TYR A 201 39.13 -4.70 -27.00
CA TYR A 201 39.09 -5.38 -25.71
C TYR A 201 40.39 -5.28 -24.93
N ARG A 202 40.25 -5.17 -23.61
CA ARG A 202 41.33 -5.27 -22.62
C ARG A 202 40.92 -6.23 -21.50
N ILE A 203 41.88 -6.98 -20.97
CA ILE A 203 41.63 -7.92 -19.88
C ILE A 203 41.22 -7.17 -18.63
N ALA A 204 41.85 -6.07 -18.29
CA ALA A 204 41.57 -5.34 -17.07
C ALA A 204 41.80 -3.83 -17.18
N GLN A 205 41.09 -3.07 -16.38
CA GLN A 205 41.29 -1.65 -16.12
C GLN A 205 41.32 -1.38 -14.62
N LEU A 206 42.27 -0.59 -14.17
CA LEU A 206 42.27 0.05 -12.86
C LEU A 206 42.13 1.56 -13.06
N SER A 207 41.20 2.20 -12.38
CA SER A 207 40.87 3.60 -12.55
C SER A 207 40.77 4.30 -11.19
N LEU A 208 41.38 5.47 -11.07
CA LEU A 208 41.18 6.36 -9.92
C LEU A 208 40.11 7.42 -10.25
N PHE A 209 40.30 8.11 -11.39
CA PHE A 209 39.37 9.07 -11.99
C PHE A 209 39.24 8.80 -13.49
N PRO A 210 38.29 9.39 -14.20
CA PRO A 210 38.05 9.16 -15.63
C PRO A 210 39.27 9.39 -16.56
N MET A 211 40.19 10.22 -16.17
CA MET A 211 41.42 10.49 -16.93
C MET A 211 42.66 9.81 -16.34
N VAL A 212 42.56 9.21 -15.17
CA VAL A 212 43.64 8.53 -14.44
C VAL A 212 43.28 7.06 -14.32
N SER A 213 43.59 6.32 -15.39
CA SER A 213 43.35 4.89 -15.47
C SER A 213 44.48 4.21 -16.24
N THR A 214 44.58 2.91 -16.13
CA THR A 214 45.58 2.12 -16.90
C THR A 214 45.36 2.23 -18.41
N ASN A 215 44.13 2.47 -18.89
CA ASN A 215 43.77 2.63 -20.30
C ASN A 215 43.78 4.12 -20.76
N ILE A 216 44.05 5.06 -19.87
CA ILE A 216 44.18 6.51 -20.08
C ILE A 216 43.09 7.09 -21.00
N ARG A 217 43.46 7.72 -22.14
CA ARG A 217 42.54 8.34 -23.10
C ARG A 217 41.64 7.35 -23.84
N TYR A 218 42.02 6.08 -23.94
CA TYR A 218 41.28 5.04 -24.64
C TYR A 218 40.26 4.33 -23.75
N SER A 219 40.23 4.56 -22.43
CA SER A 219 39.31 3.93 -21.50
C SER A 219 37.82 4.09 -21.89
N ARG A 220 37.48 5.18 -22.60
CA ARG A 220 36.13 5.47 -23.08
C ARG A 220 35.69 4.67 -24.30
N GLU A 221 36.60 3.99 -24.96
CA GLU A 221 36.39 3.26 -26.22
C GLU A 221 36.51 1.76 -26.01
N LEU A 222 37.39 1.36 -25.10
CA LEU A 222 37.76 -0.02 -24.86
C LEU A 222 36.73 -0.73 -23.98
N THR A 223 36.48 -2.01 -24.29
CA THR A 223 35.69 -2.94 -23.47
C THR A 223 36.66 -3.72 -22.57
N ASN A 224 36.37 -3.75 -21.27
CA ASN A 224 37.17 -4.45 -20.29
C ASN A 224 36.42 -5.69 -19.74
N ASN A 225 37.16 -6.80 -19.54
CA ASN A 225 36.61 -7.95 -18.86
C ASN A 225 36.53 -7.71 -17.35
N VAL A 226 37.54 -7.06 -16.77
CA VAL A 226 37.56 -6.67 -15.37
C VAL A 226 37.86 -5.17 -15.26
N SER A 227 37.04 -4.45 -14.51
CA SER A 227 37.26 -3.03 -14.24
C SER A 227 37.17 -2.75 -12.75
N LEU A 228 38.22 -2.19 -12.17
CA LEU A 228 38.24 -1.79 -10.77
C LEU A 228 38.40 -0.26 -10.69
N ASN A 229 37.43 0.41 -10.09
CA ASN A 229 37.32 1.86 -10.06
C ASN A 229 37.37 2.35 -8.61
N LEU A 230 38.49 3.04 -8.25
CA LEU A 230 38.69 3.50 -6.88
C LEU A 230 37.70 4.59 -6.49
N LEU A 231 37.51 5.59 -7.34
CA LEU A 231 36.53 6.66 -7.11
C LEU A 231 35.52 6.69 -8.26
N TRP A 232 35.98 6.95 -9.48
CA TRP A 232 35.12 7.03 -10.65
C TRP A 232 35.76 6.39 -11.86
N GLY A 233 35.18 5.33 -12.38
CA GLY A 233 35.62 4.65 -13.58
C GLY A 233 34.80 5.05 -14.80
N VAL A 234 35.50 5.14 -15.96
CA VAL A 234 34.85 5.27 -17.26
C VAL A 234 35.36 4.19 -18.18
N ASN A 235 34.44 3.39 -18.73
CA ASN A 235 34.72 2.32 -19.69
C ASN A 235 33.97 2.55 -21.01
N GLY A 236 34.54 2.07 -22.11
CA GLY A 236 33.84 1.92 -23.37
C GLY A 236 32.72 0.87 -23.20
N GLY A 237 33.06 -0.35 -22.80
CA GLY A 237 32.18 -1.43 -22.45
C GLY A 237 32.71 -2.26 -21.27
N VAL A 238 31.88 -3.14 -20.72
CA VAL A 238 32.29 -4.15 -19.72
C VAL A 238 31.72 -5.49 -20.13
N ASP A 239 32.59 -6.52 -20.21
CA ASP A 239 32.19 -7.88 -20.51
C ASP A 239 32.78 -8.81 -19.43
N GLY A 240 32.14 -8.83 -18.25
CA GLY A 240 32.56 -9.59 -17.09
C GLY A 240 32.26 -8.86 -15.78
N LEU A 241 33.29 -8.29 -15.10
CA LEU A 241 33.15 -7.72 -13.76
C LEU A 241 33.54 -6.24 -13.71
N GLU A 242 32.68 -5.39 -13.17
CA GLU A 242 33.07 -4.01 -12.82
C GLU A 242 32.72 -3.69 -11.37
N LEU A 243 33.70 -3.27 -10.61
CA LEU A 243 33.54 -2.83 -9.22
C LEU A 243 34.04 -1.39 -9.07
N GLY A 244 33.20 -0.55 -8.48
CA GLY A 244 33.52 0.85 -8.20
C GLY A 244 33.19 1.24 -6.76
N THR A 245 34.08 2.00 -6.13
CA THR A 245 33.79 2.51 -4.77
C THR A 245 32.68 3.57 -4.82
N LEU A 246 32.72 4.49 -5.78
CA LEU A 246 31.70 5.52 -5.90
C LEU A 246 30.82 5.31 -7.15
N VAL A 247 31.37 5.60 -8.36
CA VAL A 247 30.56 5.62 -9.58
C VAL A 247 31.24 4.83 -10.71
N ASN A 248 30.48 4.00 -11.39
CA ASN A 248 30.85 3.38 -12.65
C ASN A 248 30.11 4.04 -13.80
N THR A 249 30.81 4.34 -14.88
CA THR A 249 30.23 4.91 -16.10
C THR A 249 30.67 4.08 -17.31
N VAL A 250 29.70 3.53 -18.04
CA VAL A 250 29.97 2.73 -19.25
C VAL A 250 29.24 3.34 -20.44
N ARG A 251 29.97 3.53 -21.56
CA ARG A 251 29.46 4.22 -22.76
C ARG A 251 28.72 3.30 -23.74
N LYS A 252 29.10 2.04 -23.78
CA LYS A 252 28.45 0.98 -24.58
C LYS A 252 27.63 0.07 -23.64
N ASP A 253 27.73 -1.22 -23.80
CA ASP A 253 27.03 -2.25 -23.05
C ASP A 253 27.82 -2.71 -21.82
N VAL A 254 27.07 -3.22 -20.85
CA VAL A 254 27.58 -4.05 -19.75
C VAL A 254 27.01 -5.45 -19.90
N LYS A 255 27.89 -6.45 -19.87
CA LYS A 255 27.54 -7.87 -19.78
C LYS A 255 28.25 -8.45 -18.55
N GLY A 256 27.48 -9.06 -17.64
CA GLY A 256 28.01 -9.68 -16.43
C GLY A 256 27.61 -8.95 -15.17
N PHE A 257 28.55 -8.63 -14.29
CA PHE A 257 28.29 -8.06 -12.97
C PHE A 257 28.89 -6.65 -12.84
N GLN A 258 28.07 -5.70 -12.41
CA GLN A 258 28.50 -4.32 -12.14
C GLN A 258 28.02 -3.88 -10.75
N ALA A 259 28.92 -3.39 -9.91
CA ALA A 259 28.59 -2.85 -8.60
C ALA A 259 29.32 -1.54 -8.30
N ALA A 260 28.62 -0.61 -7.66
CA ALA A 260 29.19 0.68 -7.22
C ALA A 260 28.61 1.10 -5.87
N GLY A 261 29.45 1.75 -5.06
CA GLY A 261 29.02 2.26 -3.75
C GLY A 261 27.95 3.35 -3.84
N LEU A 262 28.01 4.24 -4.83
CA LEU A 262 26.94 5.20 -5.12
C LEU A 262 26.09 4.74 -6.29
N GLY A 263 26.66 4.54 -7.46
CA GLY A 263 25.79 4.17 -8.58
C GLY A 263 26.50 3.81 -9.88
N ASN A 264 25.71 3.19 -10.75
CA ASN A 264 26.12 2.74 -12.06
C ASN A 264 25.35 3.50 -13.14
N THR A 265 26.07 3.98 -14.16
CA THR A 265 25.50 4.62 -15.35
C THR A 265 26.00 3.92 -16.60
N VAL A 266 25.07 3.33 -17.36
CA VAL A 266 25.36 2.66 -18.62
C VAL A 266 24.55 3.36 -19.71
N ARG A 267 25.22 3.78 -20.78
CA ARG A 267 24.56 4.54 -21.86
C ARG A 267 23.67 3.66 -22.74
N GLN A 268 24.07 2.40 -22.92
CA GLN A 268 23.33 1.43 -23.74
C GLN A 268 22.70 0.35 -22.86
N ASN A 269 22.95 -0.92 -23.15
CA ASN A 269 22.28 -2.03 -22.51
C ASN A 269 23.06 -2.59 -21.31
N VAL A 270 22.32 -3.19 -20.41
CA VAL A 270 22.85 -3.98 -19.30
C VAL A 270 22.31 -5.39 -19.43
N THR A 271 23.19 -6.39 -19.44
CA THR A 271 22.81 -7.81 -19.41
C THR A 271 23.57 -8.46 -18.26
N GLY A 272 22.83 -8.89 -17.23
CA GLY A 272 23.38 -9.48 -16.01
C GLY A 272 22.91 -8.78 -14.75
N THR A 273 23.83 -8.52 -13.82
CA THR A 273 23.50 -7.94 -12.50
C THR A 273 24.11 -6.56 -12.33
N GLN A 274 23.30 -5.61 -11.88
CA GLN A 274 23.72 -4.24 -11.59
C GLN A 274 23.31 -3.86 -10.16
N MET A 275 24.28 -3.51 -9.31
CA MET A 275 24.05 -3.11 -7.93
C MET A 275 24.62 -1.71 -7.67
N GLY A 276 23.77 -0.78 -7.25
CA GLY A 276 24.16 0.58 -6.87
C GLY A 276 23.74 0.91 -5.45
N GLY A 277 24.63 1.50 -4.66
CA GLY A 277 24.25 1.95 -3.32
C GLY A 277 23.10 2.94 -3.34
N LEU A 278 23.05 3.83 -4.33
CA LEU A 278 21.95 4.77 -4.51
C LEU A 278 21.18 4.52 -5.81
N PHE A 279 21.85 4.37 -6.96
CA PHE A 279 21.15 4.31 -8.23
C PHE A 279 21.80 3.38 -9.27
N ASN A 280 20.95 2.88 -10.18
CA ASN A 280 21.37 2.28 -11.45
C ASN A 280 20.62 2.95 -12.60
N VAL A 281 21.36 3.31 -13.66
CA VAL A 281 20.81 3.92 -14.88
C VAL A 281 21.31 3.16 -16.09
N ALA A 282 20.36 2.58 -16.86
CA ALA A 282 20.59 2.01 -18.17
C ALA A 282 19.87 2.86 -19.24
N GLY A 283 20.61 3.40 -20.19
CA GLY A 283 20.04 4.19 -21.29
C GLY A 283 19.29 3.35 -22.32
N GLY A 284 19.60 2.06 -22.40
CA GLY A 284 18.95 1.05 -23.23
C GLY A 284 18.13 0.07 -22.40
N THR A 285 18.17 -1.21 -22.79
CA THR A 285 17.46 -2.30 -22.12
C THR A 285 18.29 -2.86 -20.96
N ALA A 286 17.67 -2.98 -19.79
CA ALA A 286 18.22 -3.72 -18.67
C ALA A 286 17.65 -5.15 -18.67
N ARG A 287 18.54 -6.16 -18.74
CA ARG A 287 18.21 -7.60 -18.68
C ARG A 287 18.88 -8.24 -17.48
N GLY A 288 18.11 -8.96 -16.65
CA GLY A 288 18.59 -9.68 -15.50
C GLY A 288 18.17 -9.05 -14.18
N PHE A 289 19.10 -8.53 -13.37
CA PHE A 289 18.81 -8.02 -12.03
C PHE A 289 19.37 -6.61 -11.81
N GLN A 290 18.56 -5.69 -11.28
CA GLN A 290 19.02 -4.37 -10.83
C GLN A 290 18.56 -4.13 -9.39
N ALA A 291 19.49 -3.75 -8.52
CA ALA A 291 19.22 -3.34 -7.14
C ALA A 291 19.85 -1.99 -6.80
N ALA A 292 19.07 -1.09 -6.21
CA ALA A 292 19.54 0.23 -5.80
C ALA A 292 18.89 0.70 -4.49
N GLY A 293 19.63 1.46 -3.69
CA GLY A 293 19.10 2.04 -2.47
C GLY A 293 18.01 3.08 -2.73
N LEU A 294 18.11 3.88 -3.80
CA LEU A 294 17.11 4.86 -4.16
C LEU A 294 16.33 4.45 -5.41
N PHE A 295 16.99 4.36 -6.57
CA PHE A 295 16.24 4.11 -7.81
C PHE A 295 16.99 3.30 -8.86
N ASN A 296 16.23 2.56 -9.65
CA ASN A 296 16.65 2.00 -10.93
C ASN A 296 15.94 2.72 -12.07
N LYS A 297 16.67 3.04 -13.14
CA LYS A 297 16.12 3.64 -14.36
C LYS A 297 16.61 2.88 -15.58
N ALA A 298 15.69 2.55 -16.49
CA ALA A 298 16.01 1.94 -17.78
C ALA A 298 15.08 2.49 -18.88
N LYS A 299 15.49 2.35 -20.15
CA LYS A 299 14.59 2.60 -21.28
C LYS A 299 13.55 1.49 -21.36
N ASN A 300 14.01 0.24 -21.45
CA ASN A 300 13.21 -0.99 -21.34
C ASN A 300 13.80 -1.87 -20.23
N ALA A 301 12.99 -2.76 -19.67
CA ALA A 301 13.46 -3.73 -18.70
C ALA A 301 12.88 -5.14 -18.96
N GLU A 302 13.79 -6.12 -19.05
CA GLU A 302 13.50 -7.56 -19.03
C GLU A 302 14.19 -8.11 -17.77
N ALA A 303 13.71 -7.69 -16.59
CA ALA A 303 14.52 -7.76 -15.39
C ALA A 303 13.68 -7.90 -14.11
N ALA A 304 14.37 -8.32 -13.04
CA ALA A 304 13.93 -8.06 -11.68
C ALA A 304 14.59 -6.76 -11.19
N GLN A 305 13.80 -5.75 -10.86
CA GLN A 305 14.26 -4.46 -10.34
C GLN A 305 13.80 -4.27 -8.89
N ALA A 306 14.73 -3.99 -7.99
CA ALA A 306 14.47 -3.66 -6.59
C ALA A 306 15.05 -2.28 -6.24
N ALA A 307 14.26 -1.39 -5.67
CA ALA A 307 14.69 -0.07 -5.27
C ALA A 307 14.09 0.35 -3.92
N GLY A 308 14.86 1.06 -3.11
CA GLY A 308 14.34 1.62 -1.86
C GLY A 308 13.22 2.64 -2.09
N LEU A 309 13.32 3.46 -3.15
CA LEU A 309 12.28 4.43 -3.46
C LEU A 309 11.51 4.08 -4.74
N MET A 310 12.18 3.98 -5.91
CA MET A 310 11.45 3.89 -7.17
C MET A 310 12.16 3.10 -8.27
N ASN A 311 11.37 2.44 -9.13
CA ASN A 311 11.83 1.92 -10.40
C ASN A 311 11.15 2.68 -11.54
N LEU A 312 11.94 3.15 -12.51
CA LEU A 312 11.51 3.97 -13.64
C LEU A 312 11.88 3.28 -14.95
N VAL A 313 10.90 2.87 -15.73
CA VAL A 313 11.08 2.35 -17.07
C VAL A 313 10.38 3.27 -18.05
N SER A 314 11.12 3.77 -19.05
CA SER A 314 10.57 4.75 -19.99
C SER A 314 9.58 4.14 -21.00
N GLU A 315 9.78 2.87 -21.34
CA GLU A 315 8.96 2.10 -22.28
C GLU A 315 8.41 0.84 -21.58
N ASP A 316 8.68 -0.34 -22.08
CA ASP A 316 8.08 -1.60 -21.61
C ASP A 316 8.90 -2.28 -20.50
N ILE A 317 8.20 -2.94 -19.58
CA ILE A 317 8.79 -3.82 -18.57
C ILE A 317 8.23 -5.23 -18.64
N SER A 318 9.11 -6.22 -18.55
CA SER A 318 8.80 -7.63 -18.36
C SER A 318 9.58 -8.16 -17.16
N GLY A 319 8.94 -8.85 -16.21
CA GLY A 319 9.57 -9.43 -15.03
C GLY A 319 8.94 -8.96 -13.72
N ILE A 320 9.77 -8.40 -12.82
CA ILE A 320 9.33 -8.00 -11.47
C ILE A 320 9.88 -6.60 -11.15
N GLN A 321 9.05 -5.75 -10.56
CA GLN A 321 9.47 -4.49 -9.95
C GLN A 321 9.02 -4.41 -8.50
N ALA A 322 9.93 -4.14 -7.60
CA ALA A 322 9.66 -3.87 -6.19
C ALA A 322 10.25 -2.50 -5.79
N ALA A 323 9.44 -1.64 -5.21
CA ALA A 323 9.86 -0.32 -4.77
C ALA A 323 9.23 0.09 -3.44
N GLY A 324 9.98 0.80 -2.61
CA GLY A 324 9.43 1.33 -1.36
C GLY A 324 8.33 2.37 -1.57
N LEU A 325 8.44 3.22 -2.61
CA LEU A 325 7.40 4.21 -2.91
C LEU A 325 6.62 3.85 -4.17
N PHE A 326 7.26 3.83 -5.35
CA PHE A 326 6.50 3.60 -6.58
C PHE A 326 7.28 2.93 -7.71
N ASN A 327 6.54 2.26 -8.60
CA ASN A 327 7.02 1.80 -9.89
C ASN A 327 6.31 2.57 -11.02
N HIS A 328 7.06 2.95 -12.05
CA HIS A 328 6.52 3.61 -13.23
C HIS A 328 7.02 2.96 -14.52
N SER A 329 6.09 2.72 -15.47
CA SER A 329 6.38 2.33 -16.84
C SER A 329 5.66 3.25 -17.83
N GLY A 330 6.40 3.73 -18.82
CA GLY A 330 5.87 4.54 -19.92
C GLY A 330 5.09 3.74 -20.95
N GLY A 331 5.28 2.42 -21.01
CA GLY A 331 4.64 1.48 -21.89
C GLY A 331 3.86 0.40 -21.16
N ASN A 332 3.97 -0.86 -21.65
CA ASN A 332 3.33 -2.02 -21.05
C ASN A 332 4.16 -2.59 -19.88
N ALA A 333 3.47 -3.13 -18.91
CA ALA A 333 4.08 -3.86 -17.82
C ALA A 333 3.58 -5.31 -17.80
N ASN A 334 4.27 -6.16 -18.56
CA ASN A 334 4.11 -7.63 -18.46
C ASN A 334 4.87 -8.14 -17.23
N ALA A 335 4.56 -7.58 -16.09
CA ALA A 335 5.32 -7.70 -14.85
C ALA A 335 4.42 -7.81 -13.63
N LEU A 336 5.00 -8.33 -12.54
CA LEU A 336 4.51 -8.08 -11.19
C LEU A 336 5.15 -6.77 -10.69
N GLN A 337 4.33 -5.77 -10.42
CA GLN A 337 4.75 -4.51 -9.81
C GLN A 337 4.23 -4.43 -8.38
N ALA A 338 5.13 -4.31 -7.41
CA ALA A 338 4.83 -4.12 -6.00
C ALA A 338 5.43 -2.80 -5.51
N ALA A 339 4.62 -1.95 -4.88
CA ALA A 339 5.06 -0.66 -4.38
C ALA A 339 4.42 -0.31 -3.03
N GLY A 340 5.15 0.41 -2.19
CA GLY A 340 4.60 0.90 -0.93
C GLY A 340 3.48 1.92 -1.12
N LEU A 341 3.54 2.80 -2.12
CA LEU A 341 2.50 3.78 -2.36
C LEU A 341 1.69 3.49 -3.62
N PHE A 342 2.33 3.46 -4.80
CA PHE A 342 1.58 3.30 -6.05
C PHE A 342 2.37 2.66 -7.19
N ASN A 343 1.65 2.07 -8.14
CA ASN A 343 2.18 1.67 -9.44
C ASN A 343 1.46 2.44 -10.55
N SER A 344 2.21 2.87 -11.56
CA SER A 344 1.65 3.65 -12.68
C SER A 344 2.21 3.20 -14.02
N ASN A 345 1.33 2.75 -14.92
CA ASN A 345 1.66 2.42 -16.29
C ASN A 345 0.83 3.23 -17.27
N LYS A 346 1.39 3.58 -18.42
CA LYS A 346 0.59 4.16 -19.51
C LYS A 346 -0.14 3.09 -20.32
N GLY A 347 0.52 1.97 -20.56
CA GLY A 347 0.00 0.82 -21.29
C GLY A 347 -0.67 -0.20 -20.38
N ARG A 348 -0.65 -1.45 -20.83
CA ARG A 348 -1.23 -2.61 -20.15
C ARG A 348 -0.42 -2.99 -18.92
N ALA A 349 -1.09 -3.39 -17.85
CA ALA A 349 -0.50 -3.97 -16.65
C ALA A 349 -0.93 -5.43 -16.47
N LYS A 350 0.00 -6.30 -16.09
CA LYS A 350 -0.32 -7.68 -15.75
C LYS A 350 -0.79 -7.79 -14.30
N VAL A 351 0.06 -7.40 -13.35
CA VAL A 351 -0.27 -7.39 -11.92
C VAL A 351 0.31 -6.14 -11.26
N GLN A 352 -0.51 -5.42 -10.52
CA GLN A 352 -0.10 -4.26 -9.71
C GLN A 352 -0.61 -4.40 -8.28
N ILE A 353 0.28 -4.27 -7.31
CA ILE A 353 -0.03 -4.31 -5.88
C ILE A 353 0.58 -3.07 -5.22
N SER A 354 -0.22 -2.32 -4.46
CA SER A 354 0.26 -1.14 -3.72
C SER A 354 -0.61 -0.81 -2.52
N SER A 355 -0.14 0.05 -1.64
CA SER A 355 -0.95 0.48 -0.50
C SER A 355 -2.00 1.52 -0.90
N LEU A 356 -1.66 2.53 -1.71
CA LEU A 356 -2.61 3.60 -1.99
C LEU A 356 -3.36 3.40 -3.31
N PHE A 357 -2.67 3.41 -4.44
CA PHE A 357 -3.36 3.31 -5.72
C PHE A 357 -2.52 2.66 -6.83
N ASN A 358 -3.22 2.06 -7.79
CA ASN A 358 -2.64 1.58 -9.03
C ASN A 358 -3.31 2.24 -10.23
N LYS A 359 -2.51 2.50 -11.27
CA LYS A 359 -2.99 3.10 -12.53
C LYS A 359 -2.39 2.37 -13.72
N ALA A 360 -3.25 2.00 -14.67
CA ALA A 360 -2.85 1.37 -15.92
C ALA A 360 -3.73 1.83 -17.10
N GLY A 361 -3.33 1.50 -18.31
CA GLY A 361 -4.21 1.46 -19.48
C GLY A 361 -5.18 0.29 -19.31
N ASP A 362 -4.79 -0.91 -19.72
CA ASP A 362 -5.53 -2.16 -19.49
C ASP A 362 -5.00 -2.91 -18.27
N VAL A 363 -5.80 -3.84 -17.74
CA VAL A 363 -5.40 -4.77 -16.67
C VAL A 363 -5.72 -6.20 -17.07
N ASP A 364 -4.69 -7.06 -17.09
CA ASP A 364 -4.88 -8.45 -17.52
C ASP A 364 -5.27 -9.37 -16.37
N ILE A 365 -4.54 -9.33 -15.23
CA ILE A 365 -4.74 -10.25 -14.11
C ILE A 365 -5.29 -9.54 -12.88
N ALA A 366 -4.55 -8.58 -12.32
CA ALA A 366 -4.98 -7.96 -11.08
C ALA A 366 -4.44 -6.54 -10.85
N GLN A 367 -5.26 -5.70 -10.25
CA GLN A 367 -4.86 -4.50 -9.50
C GLN A 367 -5.39 -4.60 -8.08
N VAL A 368 -4.50 -4.52 -7.11
CA VAL A 368 -4.84 -4.59 -5.68
C VAL A 368 -4.27 -3.38 -4.96
N SER A 369 -5.12 -2.60 -4.31
CA SER A 369 -4.70 -1.48 -3.47
C SER A 369 -5.71 -1.26 -2.34
N THR A 370 -5.33 -0.48 -1.34
CA THR A 370 -6.28 -0.14 -0.28
C THR A 370 -7.28 0.90 -0.73
N LEU A 371 -6.82 1.97 -1.39
CA LEU A 371 -7.67 3.12 -1.67
C LEU A 371 -8.30 3.08 -3.06
N MET A 372 -7.49 3.01 -4.14
CA MET A 372 -8.03 3.20 -5.49
C MET A 372 -7.27 2.43 -6.57
N ASN A 373 -8.00 1.76 -7.46
CA ASN A 373 -7.47 1.27 -8.73
C ASN A 373 -8.07 2.03 -9.90
N ILE A 374 -7.24 2.40 -10.85
CA ILE A 374 -7.64 3.14 -12.06
C ILE A 374 -7.17 2.38 -13.29
N SER A 375 -8.10 1.98 -14.15
CA SER A 375 -7.85 1.50 -15.51
C SER A 375 -8.50 2.43 -16.51
N ARG A 376 -7.71 2.94 -17.46
CA ARG A 376 -8.24 3.79 -18.54
C ARG A 376 -8.84 2.99 -19.71
N GLY A 377 -8.66 1.70 -19.71
CA GLY A 377 -9.11 0.76 -20.73
C GLY A 377 -9.86 -0.41 -20.12
N HIS A 378 -9.52 -1.62 -20.58
CA HIS A 378 -10.23 -2.84 -20.25
C HIS A 378 -9.60 -3.61 -19.09
N VAL A 379 -10.41 -3.98 -18.09
CA VAL A 379 -10.03 -4.86 -16.99
C VAL A 379 -10.55 -6.28 -17.26
N ARG A 380 -9.62 -7.20 -17.54
CA ARG A 380 -9.93 -8.63 -17.80
C ARG A 380 -10.00 -9.43 -16.50
N GLY A 381 -9.13 -9.12 -15.57
CA GLY A 381 -8.99 -9.79 -14.27
C GLY A 381 -9.74 -9.12 -13.15
N VAL A 382 -9.06 -8.93 -12.00
CA VAL A 382 -9.67 -8.44 -10.76
C VAL A 382 -9.12 -7.06 -10.38
N GLN A 383 -9.99 -6.18 -9.93
CA GLN A 383 -9.62 -4.97 -9.20
C GLN A 383 -10.14 -5.06 -7.77
N ILE A 384 -9.27 -4.87 -6.78
CA ILE A 384 -9.63 -4.86 -5.35
C ILE A 384 -9.13 -3.56 -4.73
N ALA A 385 -10.07 -2.68 -4.33
CA ALA A 385 -9.81 -1.43 -3.62
C ALA A 385 -11.10 -0.89 -3.01
N LEU A 386 -11.01 0.13 -2.16
CA LEU A 386 -12.22 0.86 -1.77
C LEU A 386 -12.94 1.44 -2.99
N ILE A 387 -12.18 2.00 -3.95
CA ILE A 387 -12.73 2.62 -5.16
C ILE A 387 -12.04 1.99 -6.37
N ASN A 388 -12.81 1.39 -7.28
CA ASN A 388 -12.32 0.96 -8.58
C ASN A 388 -12.93 1.81 -9.69
N VAL A 389 -12.08 2.34 -10.59
CA VAL A 389 -12.49 3.15 -11.74
C VAL A 389 -11.96 2.52 -13.02
N SER A 390 -12.84 2.24 -13.96
CA SER A 390 -12.49 1.57 -15.22
C SER A 390 -13.34 2.07 -16.39
N ASP A 391 -12.82 1.93 -17.60
CA ASP A 391 -13.66 2.16 -18.80
C ASP A 391 -14.59 0.95 -19.04
N THR A 392 -14.03 -0.26 -19.10
CA THR A 392 -14.77 -1.51 -19.25
C THR A 392 -14.21 -2.61 -18.34
N VAL A 393 -15.04 -3.54 -17.90
CA VAL A 393 -14.66 -4.68 -17.05
C VAL A 393 -15.35 -5.95 -17.52
N SER A 394 -14.58 -6.96 -17.93
CA SER A 394 -15.09 -8.33 -18.13
C SER A 394 -14.77 -9.24 -16.92
N GLY A 395 -13.87 -8.83 -16.08
CA GLY A 395 -13.53 -9.45 -14.80
C GLY A 395 -14.41 -9.05 -13.65
N VAL A 396 -13.81 -8.85 -12.45
CA VAL A 396 -14.54 -8.56 -11.22
C VAL A 396 -13.94 -7.34 -10.49
N PRO A 397 -14.65 -6.21 -10.40
CA PRO A 397 -14.24 -5.07 -9.58
C PRO A 397 -14.82 -5.21 -8.16
N ILE A 398 -14.01 -5.54 -7.19
CA ILE A 398 -14.41 -5.69 -5.77
C ILE A 398 -14.04 -4.42 -5.02
N GLY A 399 -15.03 -3.66 -4.60
CA GLY A 399 -14.84 -2.42 -3.85
C GLY A 399 -16.14 -1.87 -3.29
N LEU A 400 -16.01 -0.90 -2.40
CA LEU A 400 -17.14 -0.16 -1.85
C LEU A 400 -17.82 0.71 -2.93
N LEU A 401 -17.03 1.17 -3.91
CA LEU A 401 -17.53 1.92 -5.06
C LEU A 401 -16.82 1.46 -6.34
N ASN A 402 -17.57 0.89 -7.27
CA ASN A 402 -17.07 0.47 -8.57
C ASN A 402 -17.68 1.35 -9.67
N ILE A 403 -16.86 2.21 -10.28
CA ILE A 403 -17.25 3.10 -11.37
C ILE A 403 -16.74 2.51 -12.66
N VAL A 404 -17.62 1.88 -13.42
CA VAL A 404 -17.31 1.32 -14.74
C VAL A 404 -18.09 2.08 -15.79
N LYS A 405 -17.40 2.84 -16.65
CA LYS A 405 -18.03 3.76 -17.59
C LYS A 405 -19.01 3.04 -18.54
N HIS A 406 -18.57 1.94 -19.14
CA HIS A 406 -19.39 1.09 -20.00
C HIS A 406 -19.71 -0.22 -19.29
N GLY A 407 -20.16 -0.14 -18.03
CA GLY A 407 -20.48 -1.27 -17.19
C GLY A 407 -21.96 -1.45 -16.93
N TYR A 408 -22.27 -2.15 -15.84
CA TYR A 408 -23.63 -2.34 -15.36
C TYR A 408 -24.04 -1.14 -14.49
N ASN A 409 -24.46 -0.06 -15.16
CA ASN A 409 -24.91 1.15 -14.49
C ASN A 409 -26.41 1.26 -14.70
N LYS A 410 -27.19 1.05 -13.63
CA LYS A 410 -28.65 0.97 -13.69
C LYS A 410 -29.27 1.83 -12.59
N PHE A 411 -30.36 2.48 -12.96
CA PHE A 411 -31.25 3.18 -12.04
C PHE A 411 -32.59 2.42 -11.98
N GLU A 412 -33.07 2.12 -10.77
CA GLU A 412 -34.31 1.39 -10.58
C GLU A 412 -35.29 2.15 -9.70
N ILE A 413 -36.56 2.10 -10.07
CA ILE A 413 -37.69 2.56 -9.26
C ILE A 413 -38.66 1.39 -9.13
N TYR A 414 -39.03 1.01 -7.89
CA TYR A 414 -39.84 -0.15 -7.67
C TYR A 414 -40.67 -0.07 -6.38
N GLY A 415 -41.70 -0.91 -6.32
CA GLY A 415 -42.52 -1.16 -5.13
C GLY A 415 -42.11 -2.45 -4.43
N SER A 416 -42.23 -2.46 -3.11
CA SER A 416 -42.10 -3.66 -2.26
C SER A 416 -43.05 -3.58 -1.07
N GLU A 417 -43.24 -4.71 -0.39
CA GLU A 417 -44.09 -4.79 0.79
C GLU A 417 -43.49 -4.07 2.02
N SER A 418 -42.17 -3.99 2.09
CA SER A 418 -41.47 -3.41 3.24
C SER A 418 -41.42 -1.89 3.18
N LEU A 419 -41.00 -1.34 2.04
CA LEU A 419 -41.00 0.09 1.70
C LEU A 419 -41.77 0.26 0.39
N HIS A 420 -42.85 1.04 0.40
CA HIS A 420 -43.77 1.12 -0.74
C HIS A 420 -43.13 1.72 -1.98
N GLY A 421 -42.25 2.70 -1.82
CA GLY A 421 -41.47 3.31 -2.90
C GLY A 421 -39.97 3.16 -2.67
N ASN A 422 -39.25 2.64 -3.65
CA ASN A 422 -37.84 2.39 -3.55
C ASN A 422 -37.11 2.92 -4.80
N ILE A 423 -35.91 3.44 -4.58
CA ILE A 423 -34.99 3.87 -5.61
C ILE A 423 -33.64 3.18 -5.38
N GLN A 424 -33.08 2.65 -6.44
CA GLN A 424 -31.72 2.06 -6.40
C GLN A 424 -30.85 2.58 -7.53
N LEU A 425 -29.59 2.85 -7.19
CA LEU A 425 -28.53 3.11 -8.14
C LEU A 425 -27.55 1.93 -8.08
N LYS A 426 -27.29 1.29 -9.23
CA LYS A 426 -26.39 0.15 -9.37
C LYS A 426 -25.20 0.56 -10.21
N LEU A 427 -23.97 0.34 -9.70
CA LEU A 427 -22.73 0.76 -10.34
C LEU A 427 -21.72 -0.38 -10.31
N GLY A 428 -21.14 -0.73 -11.46
CA GLY A 428 -20.11 -1.75 -11.54
C GLY A 428 -20.09 -2.54 -12.85
N ALA A 429 -19.81 -3.83 -12.75
CA ALA A 429 -19.79 -4.77 -13.86
C ALA A 429 -20.88 -5.85 -13.69
N ASN A 430 -21.18 -6.59 -14.76
CA ASN A 430 -22.19 -7.66 -14.71
C ASN A 430 -21.90 -8.72 -13.63
N ARG A 431 -20.61 -9.05 -13.43
CA ARG A 431 -20.21 -10.05 -12.43
C ARG A 431 -20.22 -9.54 -11.01
N PHE A 432 -20.10 -8.22 -10.82
CA PHE A 432 -20.13 -7.59 -9.51
C PHE A 432 -20.46 -6.11 -9.64
N TYR A 433 -21.52 -5.66 -8.96
CA TYR A 433 -21.90 -4.26 -8.87
C TYR A 433 -22.32 -3.90 -7.45
N ASN A 434 -22.19 -2.62 -7.14
CA ASN A 434 -22.64 -2.03 -5.89
C ASN A 434 -24.08 -1.53 -6.07
N ILE A 435 -24.84 -1.54 -4.98
CA ILE A 435 -26.23 -1.08 -4.91
C ILE A 435 -26.31 0.00 -3.84
N PHE A 436 -26.79 1.17 -4.22
CA PHE A 436 -27.16 2.24 -3.30
C PHE A 436 -28.66 2.33 -3.28
N HIS A 437 -29.27 2.18 -2.11
CA HIS A 437 -30.70 2.06 -1.92
C HIS A 437 -31.24 3.18 -1.06
N VAL A 438 -32.39 3.73 -1.45
CA VAL A 438 -33.24 4.61 -0.64
C VAL A 438 -34.69 4.18 -0.84
N GLY A 439 -35.45 4.07 0.24
CA GLY A 439 -36.86 3.73 0.16
C GLY A 439 -37.67 4.37 1.27
N ALA A 440 -38.98 4.46 1.06
CA ALA A 440 -39.88 5.02 2.02
C ALA A 440 -41.25 4.34 1.94
N ARG A 441 -42.02 4.35 3.06
CA ARG A 441 -43.44 4.03 3.06
C ARG A 441 -44.25 5.27 2.69
N ILE A 442 -45.42 5.05 2.11
CA ILE A 442 -46.40 6.09 1.89
C ILE A 442 -46.90 6.55 3.28
N PRO A 443 -46.78 7.85 3.61
CA PRO A 443 -47.16 8.35 4.92
C PRO A 443 -48.63 8.12 5.20
N LYS A 444 -48.97 7.82 6.47
CA LYS A 444 -50.36 7.82 6.95
C LYS A 444 -50.82 9.20 7.41
N GLY A 445 -49.90 10.18 7.49
CA GLY A 445 -50.10 11.56 7.91
C GLY A 445 -49.21 12.54 7.14
N SER A 446 -48.94 13.70 7.71
CA SER A 446 -48.01 14.69 7.12
C SER A 446 -46.58 14.43 7.56
N GLY A 447 -45.77 13.77 6.73
CA GLY A 447 -44.34 13.54 6.99
C GLY A 447 -43.83 12.22 6.43
N LEU A 448 -42.51 11.98 6.56
CA LEU A 448 -41.87 10.69 6.28
C LEU A 448 -41.92 9.85 7.55
N ASP A 449 -42.92 8.95 7.66
CA ASP A 449 -43.06 8.13 8.86
C ASP A 449 -42.00 7.05 8.96
N ILE A 450 -41.76 6.35 7.85
CA ILE A 450 -40.79 5.25 7.77
C ILE A 450 -39.98 5.38 6.48
N TRP A 451 -38.65 5.40 6.60
CA TRP A 451 -37.74 5.46 5.47
C TRP A 451 -36.46 4.71 5.77
N GLY A 452 -35.72 4.37 4.72
CA GLY A 452 -34.45 3.64 4.88
C GLY A 452 -33.45 3.95 3.80
N VAL A 453 -32.19 3.79 4.21
CA VAL A 453 -31.02 3.84 3.30
C VAL A 453 -30.29 2.52 3.36
N GLY A 454 -29.75 2.08 2.23
CA GLY A 454 -29.09 0.80 2.16
C GLY A 454 -27.94 0.77 1.19
N TYR A 455 -27.08 -0.21 1.46
CA TYR A 455 -25.98 -0.58 0.58
C TYR A 455 -26.04 -2.07 0.31
N GLY A 456 -25.70 -2.45 -0.92
CA GLY A 456 -25.70 -3.86 -1.29
C GLY A 456 -24.74 -4.16 -2.43
N ILE A 457 -24.67 -5.43 -2.73
CA ILE A 457 -23.89 -5.98 -3.84
C ILE A 457 -24.77 -6.89 -4.67
N GLY A 458 -24.42 -7.04 -5.93
CA GLY A 458 -25.17 -7.91 -6.83
C GLY A 458 -24.34 -8.45 -7.99
N THR A 459 -24.91 -9.45 -8.61
CA THR A 459 -24.41 -10.04 -9.86
C THR A 459 -25.57 -10.28 -10.82
N VAL A 460 -25.26 -10.28 -12.12
CA VAL A 460 -26.27 -10.56 -13.15
C VAL A 460 -25.87 -11.76 -13.98
N ALA A 461 -26.82 -12.66 -14.20
CA ALA A 461 -26.76 -13.75 -15.16
C ALA A 461 -27.59 -13.39 -16.39
N THR A 462 -26.96 -13.36 -17.55
CA THR A 462 -27.63 -13.10 -18.83
C THR A 462 -28.21 -14.39 -19.38
N LEU A 463 -29.53 -14.46 -19.52
CA LEU A 463 -30.24 -15.60 -20.12
C LEU A 463 -30.39 -15.42 -21.64
N SER A 464 -30.65 -14.19 -22.08
CA SER A 464 -30.75 -13.80 -23.48
C SER A 464 -30.45 -12.29 -23.62
N GLU A 465 -30.43 -11.77 -24.82
CA GLU A 465 -30.23 -10.33 -25.07
C GLU A 465 -31.22 -9.43 -24.30
N LYS A 466 -32.45 -9.93 -24.07
CA LYS A 466 -33.51 -9.17 -23.41
C LYS A 466 -33.82 -9.64 -21.99
N ASN A 467 -33.34 -10.82 -21.57
CA ASN A 467 -33.69 -11.42 -20.29
C ASN A 467 -32.47 -11.65 -19.42
N HIS A 468 -32.55 -11.15 -18.19
CA HIS A 468 -31.48 -11.24 -17.21
C HIS A 468 -32.02 -11.67 -15.84
N LEU A 469 -31.22 -12.39 -15.07
CA LEU A 469 -31.47 -12.69 -13.67
C LEU A 469 -30.48 -11.90 -12.80
N ASN A 470 -30.99 -11.20 -11.81
CA ASN A 470 -30.16 -10.55 -10.82
C ASN A 470 -30.24 -11.27 -9.47
N PHE A 471 -29.09 -11.42 -8.84
CA PHE A 471 -28.93 -11.93 -7.48
C PHE A 471 -28.29 -10.82 -6.66
N GLU A 472 -28.99 -10.34 -5.65
CA GLU A 472 -28.62 -9.14 -4.91
C GLU A 472 -28.74 -9.35 -3.41
N LEU A 473 -27.79 -8.84 -2.67
CA LEU A 473 -27.80 -8.81 -1.21
C LEU A 473 -27.67 -7.36 -0.75
N THR A 474 -28.63 -6.86 0.00
CA THR A 474 -28.68 -5.46 0.44
C THR A 474 -28.93 -5.40 1.95
N ALA A 475 -28.19 -4.56 2.65
CA ALA A 475 -28.48 -4.16 4.04
C ALA A 475 -29.12 -2.78 4.03
N ILE A 476 -30.29 -2.64 4.66
CA ILE A 476 -31.09 -1.41 4.65
C ILE A 476 -31.33 -0.99 6.09
N HIS A 477 -30.75 0.13 6.49
CA HIS A 477 -31.02 0.75 7.79
C HIS A 477 -32.34 1.50 7.72
N ILE A 478 -33.23 1.22 8.65
CA ILE A 478 -34.62 1.73 8.69
C ILE A 478 -34.77 2.75 9.81
N ASN A 479 -35.34 3.88 9.49
CA ASN A 479 -35.76 4.92 10.44
C ASN A 479 -37.28 4.91 10.54
N GLU A 480 -37.80 4.74 11.75
CA GLU A 480 -39.25 4.69 12.04
C GLU A 480 -39.60 5.87 12.94
N TYR A 481 -40.41 6.81 12.41
CA TYR A 481 -40.96 8.00 13.10
C TYR A 481 -39.90 8.97 13.65
N GLU A 482 -38.68 8.86 13.21
CA GLU A 482 -37.57 9.76 13.57
C GLU A 482 -36.66 10.05 12.37
N ALA A 483 -35.96 11.18 12.42
CA ALA A 483 -35.08 11.59 11.33
C ALA A 483 -33.87 10.64 11.15
N TRP A 484 -33.34 10.10 12.24
CA TRP A 484 -32.28 9.09 12.23
C TRP A 484 -32.27 8.31 13.54
N THR A 485 -32.38 6.99 13.47
CA THR A 485 -32.24 6.13 14.64
C THR A 485 -30.78 5.68 14.83
N ASN A 486 -30.28 5.79 16.06
CA ASN A 486 -28.99 5.23 16.45
C ASN A 486 -29.08 3.77 16.92
N LYS A 487 -30.31 3.22 17.03
CA LYS A 487 -30.51 1.83 17.38
C LYS A 487 -30.33 0.95 16.15
N LEU A 488 -29.88 -0.28 16.35
CA LEU A 488 -29.83 -1.24 15.26
C LEU A 488 -31.25 -1.54 14.79
N ASN A 489 -31.59 -1.18 13.58
CA ASN A 489 -32.87 -1.43 12.94
C ASN A 489 -32.63 -1.63 11.44
N THR A 490 -32.20 -2.86 11.08
CA THR A 490 -31.61 -3.14 9.75
C THR A 490 -32.26 -4.37 9.14
N ILE A 491 -32.66 -4.25 7.88
CA ILE A 491 -33.10 -5.35 7.03
C ILE A 491 -31.92 -5.85 6.21
N GLY A 492 -31.58 -7.14 6.35
CA GLY A 492 -30.83 -7.91 5.38
C GLY A 492 -31.78 -8.46 4.33
N GLN A 493 -31.69 -8.02 3.09
CA GLN A 493 -32.55 -8.45 1.99
C GLN A 493 -31.77 -9.21 0.95
N PHE A 494 -32.12 -10.46 0.67
CA PHE A 494 -31.74 -11.18 -0.53
C PHE A 494 -32.83 -11.02 -1.57
N ARG A 495 -32.48 -10.55 -2.76
CA ARG A 495 -33.39 -10.29 -3.86
C ARG A 495 -32.99 -11.09 -5.09
N PHE A 496 -33.95 -11.86 -5.62
CA PHE A 496 -33.84 -12.56 -6.88
C PHE A 496 -34.83 -11.98 -7.87
N THR A 497 -34.38 -11.36 -8.96
CA THR A 497 -35.26 -10.72 -9.93
C THR A 497 -35.02 -11.19 -11.35
N TRP A 498 -36.12 -11.49 -12.05
CA TRP A 498 -36.13 -11.61 -13.50
C TRP A 498 -36.37 -10.22 -14.11
N ASN A 499 -35.53 -9.87 -15.07
CA ASN A 499 -35.56 -8.60 -15.78
C ASN A 499 -35.80 -8.81 -17.25
N HIS A 500 -36.74 -8.08 -17.83
CA HIS A 500 -37.04 -8.08 -19.25
C HIS A 500 -36.82 -6.69 -19.84
N GLN A 501 -35.96 -6.59 -20.86
CA GLN A 501 -35.67 -5.35 -21.55
C GLN A 501 -36.79 -5.02 -22.52
N LEU A 502 -37.54 -3.93 -22.26
CA LEU A 502 -38.65 -3.48 -23.08
C LEU A 502 -38.21 -2.63 -24.26
N GLY A 503 -37.18 -1.83 -24.09
CA GLY A 503 -36.62 -0.92 -25.09
C GLY A 503 -35.13 -0.73 -24.90
N ARG A 504 -34.54 0.24 -25.59
CA ARG A 504 -33.10 0.47 -25.54
C ARG A 504 -32.60 0.83 -24.11
N ASN A 505 -33.39 1.60 -23.37
CA ASN A 505 -32.98 2.13 -22.06
C ASN A 505 -33.96 1.75 -20.93
N VAL A 506 -35.04 1.07 -21.20
CA VAL A 506 -36.08 0.75 -20.20
C VAL A 506 -36.33 -0.75 -20.15
N GLY A 507 -36.33 -1.31 -18.96
CA GLY A 507 -36.71 -2.69 -18.67
C GLY A 507 -37.68 -2.75 -17.49
N PHE A 508 -38.44 -3.83 -17.43
CA PHE A 508 -39.27 -4.19 -16.31
C PHE A 508 -38.65 -5.34 -15.55
N PHE A 509 -38.79 -5.35 -14.23
CA PHE A 509 -38.35 -6.49 -13.42
C PHE A 509 -39.39 -6.86 -12.35
N ILE A 510 -39.38 -8.12 -11.98
CA ILE A 510 -40.16 -8.70 -10.93
C ILE A 510 -39.40 -9.83 -10.26
N GLY A 511 -39.59 -10.02 -8.97
CA GLY A 511 -39.03 -11.18 -8.29
C GLY A 511 -39.27 -11.21 -6.79
N PRO A 512 -39.09 -12.40 -6.16
CA PRO A 512 -39.19 -12.58 -4.74
C PRO A 512 -38.02 -12.00 -3.98
N THR A 513 -38.25 -11.68 -2.71
CA THR A 513 -37.25 -11.32 -1.71
C THR A 513 -37.33 -12.21 -0.49
N ALA A 514 -36.21 -12.52 0.10
CA ALA A 514 -36.10 -13.06 1.44
C ALA A 514 -35.51 -11.98 2.36
N ASN A 515 -36.20 -11.65 3.42
CA ASN A 515 -35.88 -10.56 4.31
C ASN A 515 -35.67 -11.08 5.73
N ALA A 516 -34.62 -10.58 6.37
CA ALA A 516 -34.34 -10.78 7.79
C ALA A 516 -34.09 -9.42 8.44
N MET A 517 -34.90 -9.02 9.37
CA MET A 517 -34.74 -7.75 10.08
C MET A 517 -34.27 -7.99 11.50
N VAL A 518 -33.22 -7.30 11.86
CA VAL A 518 -32.69 -7.24 13.22
C VAL A 518 -33.01 -5.88 13.80
N SER A 519 -33.75 -5.82 14.91
CA SER A 519 -34.27 -4.59 15.50
C SER A 519 -34.03 -4.51 17.01
N GLN A 520 -33.61 -3.31 17.46
CA GLN A 520 -33.55 -2.91 18.87
C GLN A 520 -34.67 -1.92 19.22
N LEU A 521 -35.59 -1.65 18.30
CA LEU A 521 -36.68 -0.74 18.56
C LEU A 521 -37.70 -1.39 19.50
N LYS A 522 -37.94 -0.72 20.62
CA LYS A 522 -38.93 -1.09 21.62
C LYS A 522 -39.89 0.06 21.87
N ASP A 523 -41.12 -0.27 22.09
CA ASP A 523 -42.10 0.65 22.59
C ASP A 523 -41.72 1.13 24.00
N PRO A 524 -41.68 2.45 24.25
CA PRO A 524 -41.22 3.00 25.51
C PRO A 524 -42.15 2.64 26.70
N GLU A 525 -43.44 2.42 26.44
CA GLU A 525 -44.44 2.14 27.48
C GLU A 525 -44.49 0.67 27.83
N THR A 526 -44.43 -0.20 26.82
CA THR A 526 -44.62 -1.64 27.00
C THR A 526 -43.32 -2.43 27.10
N GLY A 527 -42.19 -1.82 26.66
CA GLY A 527 -40.89 -2.48 26.57
C GLY A 527 -40.80 -3.59 25.52
N LYS A 528 -41.86 -3.82 24.73
CA LYS A 528 -41.90 -4.84 23.68
C LYS A 528 -41.35 -4.32 22.38
N PHE A 529 -40.78 -5.21 21.57
CA PHE A 529 -40.32 -4.87 20.22
C PHE A 529 -41.49 -4.46 19.33
N ASN A 530 -41.41 -3.28 18.70
CA ASN A 530 -42.56 -2.67 18.02
C ASN A 530 -42.26 -2.18 16.60
N SER A 531 -41.16 -2.62 15.95
CA SER A 531 -40.92 -2.24 14.54
C SER A 531 -42.12 -2.62 13.67
N GLU A 532 -42.62 -1.63 12.90
CA GLU A 532 -43.77 -1.78 11.99
C GLU A 532 -43.39 -2.19 10.56
N VAL A 533 -42.09 -2.28 10.28
CA VAL A 533 -41.62 -2.46 8.89
C VAL A 533 -42.01 -3.79 8.27
N PRO A 534 -41.86 -4.93 8.89
CA PRO A 534 -42.40 -6.13 8.29
C PRO A 534 -43.95 -6.07 8.36
N PRO A 535 -44.65 -6.10 7.21
CA PRO A 535 -46.10 -6.12 7.20
C PRO A 535 -46.67 -7.41 7.82
N TYR A 536 -45.86 -8.46 7.83
CA TYR A 536 -46.08 -9.78 8.45
C TYR A 536 -44.73 -10.44 8.70
N SER A 537 -44.64 -11.37 9.62
CA SER A 537 -43.45 -12.15 9.90
C SER A 537 -43.75 -13.66 9.89
N ILE A 538 -42.92 -14.44 9.24
CA ILE A 538 -42.91 -15.90 9.28
C ILE A 538 -42.11 -16.37 10.49
N VAL A 539 -41.02 -15.67 10.78
CA VAL A 539 -40.19 -15.87 11.96
C VAL A 539 -40.23 -14.59 12.79
N ASN A 540 -40.40 -14.69 14.09
CA ASN A 540 -40.36 -13.57 15.02
C ASN A 540 -39.85 -14.09 16.37
N GLU A 541 -38.56 -13.88 16.62
CA GLU A 541 -37.85 -14.42 17.79
C GLU A 541 -37.02 -13.33 18.48
N ASP A 542 -37.11 -13.30 19.79
CA ASP A 542 -36.28 -12.47 20.62
C ASP A 542 -34.92 -13.17 20.83
N LEU A 543 -33.88 -12.73 20.12
CA LEU A 543 -32.56 -13.30 20.24
C LEU A 543 -31.90 -12.97 21.59
N THR A 544 -32.19 -11.79 22.11
CA THR A 544 -31.80 -11.33 23.44
C THR A 544 -32.85 -10.34 23.96
N ASP A 545 -32.74 -9.95 25.23
CA ASP A 545 -33.61 -8.93 25.82
C ASP A 545 -33.62 -7.61 25.02
N ASN A 546 -32.57 -7.33 24.22
CA ASN A 546 -32.45 -6.09 23.47
C ASN A 546 -32.39 -6.28 21.96
N LEU A 547 -32.67 -7.46 21.44
CA LEU A 547 -32.55 -7.76 20.02
C LEU A 547 -33.60 -8.73 19.55
N ASN A 548 -34.40 -8.31 18.60
CA ASN A 548 -35.45 -9.11 17.96
C ASN A 548 -35.08 -9.40 16.50
N LEU A 549 -35.38 -10.61 16.05
CA LEU A 549 -35.24 -11.06 14.67
C LEU A 549 -36.61 -11.31 14.07
N LYS A 550 -36.90 -10.67 12.95
CA LYS A 550 -38.11 -10.95 12.14
C LYS A 550 -37.71 -11.40 10.75
N GLY A 551 -38.32 -12.47 10.26
CA GLY A 551 -38.08 -13.00 8.92
C GLY A 551 -39.36 -13.08 8.09
N TRP A 552 -39.28 -12.71 6.81
CA TRP A 552 -40.43 -12.82 5.87
C TRP A 552 -39.96 -12.96 4.42
N VAL A 553 -40.85 -13.41 3.58
CA VAL A 553 -40.68 -13.45 2.11
C VAL A 553 -41.54 -12.34 1.52
N GLY A 554 -40.99 -11.60 0.57
CA GLY A 554 -41.68 -10.51 -0.10
C GLY A 554 -41.63 -10.62 -1.61
N LEU A 555 -42.20 -9.63 -2.27
CA LEU A 555 -42.19 -9.47 -3.72
C LEU A 555 -41.83 -8.03 -4.05
N ASN A 556 -41.00 -7.84 -5.08
CA ASN A 556 -40.80 -6.52 -5.66
C ASN A 556 -40.98 -6.51 -7.17
N ALA A 557 -41.45 -5.39 -7.68
CA ALA A 557 -41.60 -5.16 -9.11
C ALA A 557 -41.37 -3.68 -9.44
N GLY A 558 -40.78 -3.40 -10.60
CA GLY A 558 -40.49 -2.05 -10.98
C GLY A 558 -39.85 -1.91 -12.36
N PHE A 559 -39.34 -0.72 -12.58
CA PHE A 559 -38.72 -0.34 -13.84
C PHE A 559 -37.23 -0.02 -13.62
N ARG A 560 -36.48 -0.34 -14.66
CA ARG A 560 -35.03 -0.14 -14.72
C ARG A 560 -34.69 0.72 -15.93
N PHE A 561 -33.77 1.65 -15.72
CA PHE A 561 -33.29 2.60 -16.72
C PHE A 561 -31.80 2.49 -16.95
#